data_31798a56caafe3d345def363af56c244
#
_entry.id   31798a56caafe3d345def363af56c244
#
_cell.length_a   1.000
_cell.length_b   1.000
_cell.length_c   1.000
_cell.angle_alpha   90.00
_cell.angle_beta   90.00
_cell.angle_gamma   90.00
#
_symmetry.space_group_name_H-M   'P 1'
#
loop_
_entity.id
_entity.type
_entity.pdbx_description
1 polymer ?
#
loop_
_entity_poly.entity_id
_entity_poly.type
_entity_poly.pdbx_seq_one_letter_code
_entity_poly.pdbx_strand_id
1 'polypeptide(L)'
;AGGFLSTGRGLAAALSYGAAGIGMGTRFLLTRDSAVPDAVKQLYLSHDVNGTVVTDKVDGMPHRMLRTELVAEIEESSRLKRLTPTLKRTLEFKKMSGMSWLDLARDGRTMKKTQGRTLAQMSLAANTPMMLKAGLVDGDTSAGVLASGQVVGVLDDLPTCEELIDRVVTEAVRRLAGAHNLLLGIDV
;
A
#
# COMPACT_ATOMS: atom_id res chain seq x y z
N ALA A 1 -4.77 -10.61 10.89
CA ALA A 1 -4.57 -9.22 11.29
C ALA A 1 -3.59 -8.54 10.33
N GLY A 2 -3.69 -7.25 10.11
CA GLY A 2 -2.84 -6.46 9.21
C GLY A 2 -2.41 -5.13 9.84
N GLY A 3 -1.85 -4.25 9.00
CA GLY A 3 -1.43 -2.92 9.42
C GLY A 3 0.01 -2.87 9.91
N PHE A 4 0.26 -2.44 11.13
CA PHE A 4 1.60 -2.18 11.69
C PHE A 4 2.39 -3.44 12.10
N LEU A 5 1.93 -4.61 11.72
CA LEU A 5 2.46 -5.91 12.17
C LEU A 5 3.54 -6.43 11.20
N SER A 6 4.80 -5.99 11.35
CA SER A 6 5.92 -6.36 10.45
C SER A 6 7.03 -7.17 11.13
N THR A 7 6.84 -7.55 12.39
CA THR A 7 7.84 -8.23 13.23
C THR A 7 7.25 -9.47 13.88
N GLY A 8 8.08 -10.34 14.42
CA GLY A 8 7.63 -11.49 15.21
C GLY A 8 6.88 -11.10 16.47
N ARG A 9 7.19 -9.95 17.08
CA ARG A 9 6.39 -9.40 18.18
C ARG A 9 4.95 -9.11 17.73
N GLY A 10 4.80 -8.52 16.53
CA GLY A 10 3.49 -8.26 15.94
C GLY A 10 2.73 -9.54 15.64
N LEU A 11 3.40 -10.57 15.11
CA LEU A 11 2.79 -11.89 14.90
C LEU A 11 2.37 -12.53 16.22
N ALA A 12 3.25 -12.55 17.21
CA ALA A 12 2.92 -13.10 18.55
C ALA A 12 1.72 -12.40 19.19
N ALA A 13 1.67 -11.07 19.13
CA ALA A 13 0.54 -10.29 19.65
C ALA A 13 -0.76 -10.62 18.90
N ALA A 14 -0.73 -10.67 17.56
CA ALA A 14 -1.90 -10.99 16.75
C ALA A 14 -2.45 -12.40 17.07
N LEU A 15 -1.56 -13.40 17.16
CA LEU A 15 -1.95 -14.77 17.54
C LEU A 15 -2.55 -14.82 18.94
N SER A 16 -2.00 -14.09 19.91
CA SER A 16 -2.51 -14.01 21.28
C SER A 16 -3.90 -13.37 21.35
N TYR A 17 -4.23 -12.47 20.41
CA TYR A 17 -5.58 -11.92 20.25
C TYR A 17 -6.54 -12.81 19.44
N GLY A 18 -6.11 -14.03 19.05
CA GLY A 18 -6.94 -14.99 18.32
C GLY A 18 -6.93 -14.81 16.80
N ALA A 19 -6.02 -14.03 16.22
CA ALA A 19 -5.85 -13.99 14.78
C ALA A 19 -5.24 -15.31 14.28
N ALA A 20 -5.65 -15.78 13.09
CA ALA A 20 -5.02 -16.93 12.43
C ALA A 20 -3.65 -16.63 11.82
N GLY A 21 -3.29 -15.35 11.67
CA GLY A 21 -2.03 -14.89 11.11
C GLY A 21 -2.02 -13.40 10.88
N ILE A 22 -0.96 -12.89 10.22
CA ILE A 22 -0.80 -11.48 9.85
C ILE A 22 -0.67 -11.32 8.34
N GLY A 23 -1.19 -10.18 7.82
CA GLY A 23 -1.00 -9.74 6.44
C GLY A 23 -0.01 -8.58 6.39
N MET A 24 1.02 -8.70 5.57
CA MET A 24 2.06 -7.68 5.40
C MET A 24 2.15 -7.26 3.93
N GLY A 25 1.82 -6.01 3.61
CA GLY A 25 2.01 -5.44 2.26
C GLY A 25 3.37 -4.76 2.13
N THR A 26 3.52 -3.59 2.77
CA THR A 26 4.73 -2.77 2.67
C THR A 26 6.00 -3.51 3.10
N ARG A 27 5.93 -4.41 4.09
CA ARG A 27 7.09 -5.19 4.51
C ARG A 27 7.59 -6.13 3.42
N PHE A 28 6.68 -6.83 2.70
CA PHE A 28 7.07 -7.67 1.57
C PHE A 28 7.47 -6.88 0.33
N LEU A 29 6.85 -5.71 0.10
CA LEU A 29 7.29 -4.77 -0.93
C LEU A 29 8.77 -4.38 -0.72
N LEU A 30 9.19 -4.21 0.54
CA LEU A 30 10.56 -3.90 0.95
C LEU A 30 11.37 -5.19 1.22
N THR A 31 11.43 -6.06 0.22
CA THR A 31 12.33 -7.22 0.16
C THR A 31 13.18 -7.17 -1.10
N ARG A 32 14.30 -7.89 -1.11
CA ARG A 32 15.14 -8.03 -2.31
C ARG A 32 14.39 -8.74 -3.45
N ASP A 33 13.48 -9.65 -3.11
CA ASP A 33 12.73 -10.47 -4.07
C ASP A 33 11.56 -9.71 -4.70
N SER A 34 11.18 -8.56 -4.15
CA SER A 34 10.16 -7.71 -4.73
C SER A 34 10.64 -7.11 -6.05
N ALA A 35 9.77 -7.13 -7.08
CA ALA A 35 10.03 -6.55 -8.40
C ALA A 35 9.99 -5.00 -8.42
N VAL A 36 9.69 -4.35 -7.30
CA VAL A 36 9.72 -2.89 -7.19
C VAL A 36 11.15 -2.40 -7.40
N PRO A 37 11.38 -1.33 -8.21
CA PRO A 37 12.71 -0.79 -8.46
C PRO A 37 13.45 -0.39 -7.18
N ASP A 38 14.75 -0.64 -7.13
CA ASP A 38 15.56 -0.39 -5.91
C ASP A 38 15.54 1.08 -5.50
N ALA A 39 15.54 2.03 -6.43
CA ALA A 39 15.41 3.45 -6.13
C ALA A 39 14.12 3.76 -5.36
N VAL A 40 13.01 3.10 -5.71
CA VAL A 40 11.73 3.22 -5.01
C VAL A 40 11.81 2.59 -3.62
N LYS A 41 12.42 1.41 -3.48
CA LYS A 41 12.65 0.78 -2.17
C LYS A 41 13.45 1.69 -1.24
N GLN A 42 14.52 2.33 -1.76
CA GLN A 42 15.31 3.28 -0.99
C GLN A 42 14.51 4.51 -0.57
N LEU A 43 13.63 5.01 -1.45
CA LEU A 43 12.71 6.10 -1.12
C LEU A 43 11.79 5.71 0.04
N TYR A 44 11.23 4.49 0.05
CA TYR A 44 10.45 4.00 1.19
C TYR A 44 11.27 4.00 2.48
N LEU A 45 12.50 3.47 2.46
CA LEU A 45 13.39 3.39 3.63
C LEU A 45 13.84 4.76 4.16
N SER A 46 13.80 5.80 3.33
CA SER A 46 14.14 7.16 3.76
C SER A 46 13.03 7.87 4.54
N HIS A 47 11.84 7.29 4.63
CA HIS A 47 10.70 7.90 5.30
C HIS A 47 10.57 7.42 6.75
N ASP A 48 10.18 8.33 7.62
CA ASP A 48 9.85 8.07 9.02
C ASP A 48 8.37 7.71 9.23
N VAL A 49 7.94 7.60 10.49
CA VAL A 49 6.55 7.28 10.87
C VAL A 49 5.53 8.33 10.42
N ASN A 50 5.96 9.56 10.12
CA ASN A 50 5.15 10.65 9.60
C ASN A 50 5.18 10.72 8.07
N GLY A 51 5.99 9.87 7.43
CA GLY A 51 6.24 9.85 5.99
C GLY A 51 5.06 9.37 5.15
N THR A 52 3.88 9.14 5.74
CA THR A 52 2.68 8.74 5.01
C THR A 52 1.52 9.68 5.25
N VAL A 53 0.60 9.74 4.28
CA VAL A 53 -0.66 10.48 4.37
C VAL A 53 -1.81 9.60 3.94
N VAL A 54 -2.98 9.77 4.55
CA VAL A 54 -4.23 9.17 4.07
C VAL A 54 -4.93 10.21 3.22
N THR A 55 -5.17 9.87 1.96
CA THR A 55 -5.79 10.78 1.00
C THR A 55 -6.89 10.08 0.21
N ASP A 56 -7.99 10.79 -0.04
CA ASP A 56 -9.06 10.40 -0.95
C ASP A 56 -8.96 11.11 -2.32
N LYS A 57 -7.92 11.94 -2.48
CA LYS A 57 -7.81 12.85 -3.62
C LYS A 57 -7.25 12.18 -4.88
N VAL A 58 -6.75 10.95 -4.77
CA VAL A 58 -6.23 10.19 -5.92
C VAL A 58 -7.38 9.56 -6.70
N ASP A 59 -8.31 8.89 -6.01
CA ASP A 59 -9.41 8.14 -6.66
C ASP A 59 -10.77 8.28 -5.96
N GLY A 60 -10.87 9.18 -4.98
CA GLY A 60 -12.10 9.39 -4.22
C GLY A 60 -12.29 8.38 -3.08
N MET A 61 -11.30 7.52 -2.80
CA MET A 61 -11.28 6.62 -1.66
C MET A 61 -10.09 6.90 -0.75
N PRO A 62 -10.23 6.73 0.56
CA PRO A 62 -9.12 6.94 1.48
C PRO A 62 -8.07 5.84 1.31
N HIS A 63 -6.92 6.20 0.78
CA HIS A 63 -5.74 5.35 0.66
C HIS A 63 -4.57 5.96 1.44
N ARG A 64 -3.79 5.11 2.08
CA ARG A 64 -2.52 5.54 2.66
C ARG A 64 -1.43 5.45 1.61
N MET A 65 -0.74 6.57 1.42
CA MET A 65 0.33 6.73 0.44
C MET A 65 1.57 7.30 1.09
N LEU A 66 2.73 7.02 0.51
CA LEU A 66 3.97 7.70 0.86
C LEU A 66 3.85 9.18 0.51
N ARG A 67 4.32 10.06 1.38
CA ARG A 67 4.27 11.52 1.19
C ARG A 67 5.40 11.95 0.24
N THR A 68 5.16 11.80 -1.06
CA THR A 68 6.03 12.32 -2.12
C THR A 68 5.61 13.74 -2.51
N GLU A 69 6.44 14.45 -3.29
CA GLU A 69 6.09 15.77 -3.83
C GLU A 69 4.79 15.72 -4.62
N LEU A 70 4.61 14.71 -5.48
CA LEU A 70 3.37 14.51 -6.22
C LEU A 70 2.15 14.37 -5.29
N VAL A 71 2.26 13.61 -4.20
CA VAL A 71 1.16 13.43 -3.26
C VAL A 71 0.88 14.73 -2.51
N ALA A 72 1.89 15.51 -2.15
CA ALA A 72 1.72 16.83 -1.55
C ALA A 72 1.00 17.79 -2.51
N GLU A 73 1.39 17.83 -3.79
CA GLU A 73 0.71 18.63 -4.82
C GLU A 73 -0.77 18.21 -5.00
N ILE A 74 -1.05 16.91 -4.99
CA ILE A 74 -2.42 16.38 -5.06
C ILE A 74 -3.22 16.84 -3.83
N GLU A 75 -2.62 16.84 -2.64
CA GLU A 75 -3.25 17.28 -1.41
C GLU A 75 -3.58 18.79 -1.43
N GLU A 76 -2.72 19.62 -2.00
CA GLU A 76 -2.91 21.06 -2.12
C GLU A 76 -3.82 21.46 -3.30
N SER A 77 -3.97 20.58 -4.30
CA SER A 77 -4.70 20.89 -5.53
C SER A 77 -6.23 20.96 -5.31
N SER A 78 -6.88 21.93 -5.94
CA SER A 78 -8.34 22.02 -5.98
C SER A 78 -8.94 20.88 -6.84
N ARG A 79 -10.22 20.50 -6.56
CA ARG A 79 -10.93 19.44 -7.32
C ARG A 79 -10.97 19.70 -8.83
N LEU A 80 -11.07 20.96 -9.25
CA LEU A 80 -11.13 21.34 -10.67
C LEU A 80 -9.80 21.13 -11.40
N LYS A 81 -8.67 21.42 -10.75
CA LYS A 81 -7.34 21.22 -11.35
C LYS A 81 -6.99 19.73 -11.58
N ARG A 82 -7.66 18.81 -10.89
CA ARG A 82 -7.44 17.35 -11.00
C ARG A 82 -8.20 16.69 -12.15
N LEU A 83 -9.23 17.35 -12.70
CA LEU A 83 -10.06 16.77 -13.76
C LEU A 83 -9.36 16.76 -15.13
N THR A 84 -8.50 17.73 -15.42
CA THR A 84 -7.81 17.84 -16.72
C THR A 84 -6.78 16.72 -16.98
N PRO A 85 -5.90 16.34 -16.03
CA PRO A 85 -5.02 15.19 -16.19
C PRO A 85 -5.77 13.86 -16.28
N THR A 86 -6.93 13.74 -15.62
CA THR A 86 -7.75 12.53 -15.58
C THR A 86 -8.23 12.11 -16.95
N LEU A 87 -8.63 13.07 -17.80
CA LEU A 87 -9.13 12.76 -19.15
C LEU A 87 -8.04 12.15 -20.04
N LYS A 88 -6.82 12.68 -19.98
CA LYS A 88 -5.67 12.14 -20.71
C LYS A 88 -5.32 10.71 -20.24
N ARG A 89 -5.27 10.50 -18.94
CA ARG A 89 -4.98 9.18 -18.34
C ARG A 89 -6.08 8.15 -18.62
N THR A 90 -7.34 8.56 -18.67
CA THR A 90 -8.45 7.67 -19.05
C THR A 90 -8.31 7.19 -20.52
N LEU A 91 -7.84 8.06 -21.41
CA LEU A 91 -7.55 7.67 -22.79
C LEU A 91 -6.36 6.71 -22.89
N GLU A 92 -5.31 6.94 -22.09
CA GLU A 92 -4.14 6.04 -21.99
C GLU A 92 -4.52 4.68 -21.39
N PHE A 93 -5.32 4.66 -20.33
CA PHE A 93 -5.86 3.43 -19.74
C PHE A 93 -6.68 2.62 -20.77
N LYS A 94 -7.53 3.29 -21.54
CA LYS A 94 -8.27 2.63 -22.62
C LYS A 94 -7.34 1.98 -23.65
N LYS A 95 -6.27 2.67 -24.07
CA LYS A 95 -5.27 2.13 -25.00
C LYS A 95 -4.58 0.89 -24.46
N MET A 96 -4.26 0.90 -23.15
CA MET A 96 -3.56 -0.21 -22.49
C MET A 96 -4.48 -1.40 -22.18
N SER A 97 -5.72 -1.14 -21.75
CA SER A 97 -6.67 -2.19 -21.36
C SER A 97 -7.32 -2.89 -22.55
N GLY A 98 -7.27 -2.31 -23.76
CA GLY A 98 -7.97 -2.83 -24.94
C GLY A 98 -9.50 -2.79 -24.82
N MET A 99 -10.05 -2.22 -23.76
CA MET A 99 -11.50 -2.19 -23.49
C MET A 99 -12.21 -1.23 -24.44
N SER A 100 -13.41 -1.65 -24.89
CA SER A 100 -14.31 -0.82 -25.68
C SER A 100 -14.91 0.31 -24.81
N TRP A 101 -15.30 1.44 -25.44
CA TRP A 101 -16.05 2.50 -24.73
C TRP A 101 -17.37 2.01 -24.15
N LEU A 102 -17.99 0.99 -24.79
CA LEU A 102 -19.21 0.37 -24.31
C LEU A 102 -18.97 -0.45 -23.04
N ASP A 103 -17.85 -1.18 -22.96
CA ASP A 103 -17.48 -1.95 -21.78
C ASP A 103 -17.16 -1.02 -20.62
N LEU A 104 -16.38 0.04 -20.84
CA LEU A 104 -16.10 1.08 -19.84
C LEU A 104 -17.39 1.74 -19.33
N ALA A 105 -18.36 2.02 -20.22
CA ALA A 105 -19.64 2.61 -19.83
C ALA A 105 -20.51 1.62 -19.06
N ARG A 106 -20.47 0.32 -19.43
CA ARG A 106 -21.21 -0.77 -18.79
C ARG A 106 -20.67 -1.06 -17.39
N ASP A 107 -19.35 -1.17 -17.25
CA ASP A 107 -18.67 -1.37 -15.97
C ASP A 107 -18.89 -0.15 -15.07
N GLY A 108 -18.82 1.04 -15.64
CA GLY A 108 -19.16 2.27 -14.96
C GLY A 108 -20.58 2.29 -14.39
N ARG A 109 -21.55 1.83 -15.17
CA ARG A 109 -22.96 1.73 -14.72
C ARG A 109 -23.14 0.68 -13.62
N THR A 110 -22.44 -0.45 -13.73
CA THR A 110 -22.47 -1.53 -12.74
C THR A 110 -21.84 -1.08 -11.42
N MET A 111 -20.68 -0.43 -11.47
CA MET A 111 -20.01 0.15 -10.28
C MET A 111 -20.86 1.23 -9.60
N LYS A 112 -21.54 2.10 -10.37
CA LYS A 112 -22.47 3.09 -9.82
C LYS A 112 -23.62 2.42 -9.06
N LYS A 113 -24.16 1.34 -9.59
CA LYS A 113 -25.29 0.62 -8.99
C LYS A 113 -24.90 -0.18 -7.76
N THR A 114 -23.68 -0.77 -7.76
CA THR A 114 -23.21 -1.67 -6.68
C THR A 114 -22.49 -0.93 -5.57
N GLN A 115 -21.80 0.18 -5.87
CA GLN A 115 -20.92 0.88 -4.92
C GLN A 115 -21.35 2.32 -4.58
N GLY A 116 -22.47 2.81 -5.16
CA GLY A 116 -23.00 4.15 -4.89
C GLY A 116 -22.10 5.31 -5.35
N ARG A 117 -21.08 5.05 -6.19
CA ARG A 117 -20.10 6.05 -6.61
C ARG A 117 -20.64 7.03 -7.65
N THR A 118 -20.19 8.29 -7.58
CA THR A 118 -20.45 9.29 -8.61
C THR A 118 -19.59 9.06 -9.86
N LEU A 119 -20.00 9.55 -11.02
CA LEU A 119 -19.21 9.49 -12.26
C LEU A 119 -17.82 10.14 -12.12
N ALA A 120 -17.73 11.20 -11.32
CA ALA A 120 -16.46 11.86 -11.01
C ALA A 120 -15.51 10.95 -10.18
N GLN A 121 -16.04 10.23 -9.19
CA GLN A 121 -15.26 9.25 -8.42
C GLN A 121 -14.82 8.06 -9.28
N MET A 122 -15.66 7.65 -10.22
CA MET A 122 -15.33 6.55 -11.14
C MET A 122 -14.24 6.95 -12.15
N SER A 123 -14.28 8.18 -12.65
CA SER A 123 -13.21 8.68 -13.54
C SER A 123 -11.88 8.86 -12.78
N LEU A 124 -11.92 9.23 -11.50
CA LEU A 124 -10.73 9.28 -10.65
C LEU A 124 -10.20 7.88 -10.32
N ALA A 125 -11.08 6.91 -10.06
CA ALA A 125 -10.68 5.52 -9.77
C ALA A 125 -9.91 4.86 -10.93
N ALA A 126 -10.16 5.26 -12.18
CA ALA A 126 -9.42 4.78 -13.34
C ALA A 126 -7.95 5.26 -13.37
N ASN A 127 -7.59 6.30 -12.61
CA ASN A 127 -6.22 6.80 -12.53
C ASN A 127 -5.33 5.97 -11.61
N THR A 128 -5.88 5.36 -10.57
CA THR A 128 -5.09 4.69 -9.52
C THR A 128 -4.20 3.57 -10.07
N PRO A 129 -4.68 2.64 -10.92
CA PRO A 129 -3.83 1.60 -11.48
C PRO A 129 -2.65 2.17 -12.29
N MET A 130 -2.90 3.25 -13.04
CA MET A 130 -1.86 3.90 -13.85
C MET A 130 -0.81 4.59 -12.98
N MET A 131 -1.25 5.31 -11.95
CA MET A 131 -0.35 5.99 -11.02
C MET A 131 0.43 5.00 -10.15
N LEU A 132 -0.18 3.90 -9.72
CA LEU A 132 0.51 2.84 -9.00
C LEU A 132 1.52 2.13 -9.89
N LYS A 133 1.17 1.85 -11.15
CA LYS A 133 2.11 1.27 -12.11
C LYS A 133 3.30 2.20 -12.34
N ALA A 134 3.06 3.49 -12.61
CA ALA A 134 4.12 4.46 -12.81
C ALA A 134 5.08 4.51 -11.60
N GLY A 135 4.56 4.54 -10.37
CA GLY A 135 5.38 4.59 -9.16
C GLY A 135 6.06 3.27 -8.83
N LEU A 136 5.30 2.17 -8.75
CA LEU A 136 5.80 0.90 -8.19
C LEU A 136 6.44 -0.03 -9.23
N VAL A 137 6.11 0.12 -10.52
CA VAL A 137 6.63 -0.74 -11.59
C VAL A 137 7.64 0.00 -12.45
N ASP A 138 7.26 1.20 -12.91
CA ASP A 138 8.10 1.99 -13.82
C ASP A 138 9.13 2.85 -13.04
N GLY A 139 8.98 3.01 -11.73
CA GLY A 139 9.89 3.77 -10.86
C GLY A 139 9.77 5.29 -11.00
N ASP A 140 8.76 5.77 -11.71
CA ASP A 140 8.52 7.20 -11.91
C ASP A 140 7.70 7.78 -10.75
N THR A 141 8.39 8.29 -9.75
CA THR A 141 7.78 8.91 -8.56
C THR A 141 7.23 10.31 -8.83
N SER A 142 7.55 10.91 -9.98
CA SER A 142 7.00 12.21 -10.39
C SER A 142 5.60 12.08 -11.01
N ALA A 143 5.29 10.94 -11.60
CA ALA A 143 3.99 10.65 -12.22
C ALA A 143 3.17 9.61 -11.45
N GLY A 144 3.80 8.87 -10.55
CA GLY A 144 3.22 7.75 -9.82
C GLY A 144 3.03 7.99 -8.33
N VAL A 145 2.06 7.29 -7.74
CA VAL A 145 1.84 7.26 -6.30
C VAL A 145 2.34 5.94 -5.72
N LEU A 146 2.78 5.99 -4.46
CA LEU A 146 3.37 4.87 -3.76
C LEU A 146 2.47 4.48 -2.59
N ALA A 147 1.68 3.41 -2.76
CA ALA A 147 0.83 2.89 -1.69
C ALA A 147 1.70 2.36 -0.54
N SER A 148 1.46 2.79 0.67
CA SER A 148 2.26 2.44 1.84
C SER A 148 1.43 2.20 3.08
N GLY A 149 1.82 1.22 3.89
CA GLY A 149 1.37 1.13 5.28
C GLY A 149 2.19 2.08 6.17
N GLN A 150 1.64 2.45 7.31
CA GLN A 150 2.33 3.30 8.29
C GLN A 150 3.60 2.64 8.85
N VAL A 151 3.71 1.31 8.72
CA VAL A 151 4.88 0.52 9.12
C VAL A 151 6.17 0.96 8.43
N VAL A 152 6.10 1.66 7.31
CA VAL A 152 7.28 2.13 6.57
C VAL A 152 8.29 2.86 7.48
N GLY A 153 7.82 3.68 8.40
CA GLY A 153 8.68 4.47 9.28
C GLY A 153 9.48 3.68 10.32
N VAL A 154 9.33 2.36 10.39
CA VAL A 154 10.12 1.48 11.28
C VAL A 154 10.84 0.37 10.52
N LEU A 155 10.88 0.46 9.18
CA LEU A 155 11.59 -0.47 8.32
C LEU A 155 12.90 0.18 7.85
N ASP A 156 14.01 -0.53 8.05
CA ASP A 156 15.36 -0.05 7.80
C ASP A 156 16.22 -1.01 6.97
N ASP A 157 15.64 -2.16 6.53
CA ASP A 157 16.36 -3.19 5.82
C ASP A 157 15.58 -3.78 4.63
N LEU A 158 16.30 -4.45 3.74
CA LEU A 158 15.78 -5.19 2.58
C LEU A 158 16.20 -6.67 2.68
N PRO A 159 15.54 -7.49 3.50
CA PRO A 159 15.80 -8.93 3.54
C PRO A 159 15.27 -9.63 2.28
N THR A 160 15.61 -10.91 2.08
CA THR A 160 14.83 -11.80 1.21
C THR A 160 13.48 -12.13 1.87
N CYS A 161 12.53 -12.64 1.09
CA CYS A 161 11.26 -13.13 1.64
C CYS A 161 11.51 -14.29 2.63
N GLU A 162 12.44 -15.18 2.34
CA GLU A 162 12.83 -16.29 3.22
C GLU A 162 13.38 -15.77 4.55
N GLU A 163 14.40 -14.90 4.51
CA GLU A 163 14.98 -14.27 5.70
C GLU A 163 13.92 -13.53 6.54
N LEU A 164 12.98 -12.86 5.88
CA LEU A 164 11.91 -12.13 6.56
C LEU A 164 10.96 -13.09 7.29
N ILE A 165 10.51 -14.15 6.61
CA ILE A 165 9.59 -15.13 7.18
C ILE A 165 10.24 -15.85 8.36
N ASP A 166 11.46 -16.34 8.20
CA ASP A 166 12.21 -17.03 9.25
C ASP A 166 12.40 -16.15 10.48
N ARG A 167 12.80 -14.89 10.27
CA ARG A 167 12.97 -13.91 11.35
C ARG A 167 11.66 -13.66 12.10
N VAL A 168 10.56 -13.44 11.37
CA VAL A 168 9.25 -13.15 11.97
C VAL A 168 8.72 -14.35 12.73
N VAL A 169 8.82 -15.56 12.17
CA VAL A 169 8.32 -16.79 12.81
C VAL A 169 9.18 -17.14 14.05
N THR A 170 10.50 -17.13 13.91
CA THR A 170 11.42 -17.45 15.00
C THR A 170 11.27 -16.47 16.17
N GLU A 171 11.15 -15.17 15.90
CA GLU A 171 10.90 -14.18 16.95
C GLU A 171 9.54 -14.41 17.63
N ALA A 172 8.48 -14.69 16.86
CA ALA A 172 7.16 -14.94 17.41
C ALA A 172 7.14 -16.15 18.35
N VAL A 173 7.75 -17.27 17.91
CA VAL A 173 7.87 -18.49 18.74
C VAL A 173 8.59 -18.17 20.05
N ARG A 174 9.73 -17.49 19.99
CA ARG A 174 10.49 -17.09 21.19
C ARG A 174 9.67 -16.21 22.13
N ARG A 175 8.90 -15.25 21.60
CA ARG A 175 8.07 -14.34 22.41
C ARG A 175 6.91 -15.06 23.07
N LEU A 176 6.25 -15.98 22.37
CA LEU A 176 5.15 -16.78 22.92
C LEU A 176 5.65 -17.76 24.00
N ALA A 177 6.78 -18.42 23.76
CA ALA A 177 7.41 -19.29 24.75
C ALA A 177 7.83 -18.51 26.00
N GLY A 178 8.45 -17.34 25.86
CA GLY A 178 8.79 -16.49 26.99
C GLY A 178 7.58 -16.03 27.78
N ALA A 179 6.49 -15.63 27.11
CA ALA A 179 5.25 -15.26 27.78
C ALA A 179 4.63 -16.46 28.54
N HIS A 180 4.66 -17.66 27.95
CA HIS A 180 4.20 -18.88 28.60
C HIS A 180 5.00 -19.20 29.87
N ASN A 181 6.32 -19.14 29.80
CA ASN A 181 7.20 -19.38 30.95
C ASN A 181 6.96 -18.39 32.09
N LEU A 182 6.80 -17.09 31.76
CA LEU A 182 6.47 -16.06 32.76
C LEU A 182 5.14 -16.37 33.48
N LEU A 183 4.12 -16.83 32.76
CA LEU A 183 2.82 -17.20 33.36
C LEU A 183 2.92 -18.42 34.27
N LEU A 184 3.85 -19.33 34.01
CA LEU A 184 4.11 -20.52 34.83
C LEU A 184 5.09 -20.25 35.99
N GLY A 185 5.68 -19.07 36.11
CA GLY A 185 6.70 -18.75 37.10
C GLY A 185 8.03 -19.49 36.87
N ILE A 186 8.32 -19.87 35.64
CA ILE A 186 9.57 -20.50 35.23
C ILE A 186 10.55 -19.40 34.82
N ASP A 187 11.69 -19.29 35.51
CA ASP A 187 12.76 -18.36 35.15
C ASP A 187 13.32 -18.70 33.76
N VAL A 188 13.55 -17.65 32.92
CA VAL A 188 14.03 -17.76 31.53
C VAL A 188 15.53 -17.54 31.47
#